data_32f76d0459fe3e8c2fab3440ae514b90
#
_entry.id   32f76d0459fe3e8c2fab3440ae514b90
#
_cell.length_a   1.000
_cell.length_b   1.000
_cell.length_c   1.000
_cell.angle_alpha   90.00
_cell.angle_beta   90.00
_cell.angle_gamma   90.00
#
_symmetry.space_group_name_H-M   'P 1'
#
loop_
_entity.id
_entity.type
_entity.pdbx_description
1 polymer ?
#
loop_
_entity_poly.entity_id
_entity_poly.type
_entity_poly.pdbx_seq_one_letter_code
_entity_poly.pdbx_strand_id
1 'polypeptide(L)'
;LVGKVPYFWGGKSAPGWNDEWNTPRLVTAAGSSTTGTIRPYGLDCSGFSTWVFNTAVGVDIGAGTSGQYPNSVAVSASELLPGDLGFLAESDGSGWNHVLIFAGYGENGERMWVHSSGGQGVILNSPSYEASLSLRRPKNVDFNAPVPGDTLGTPISTLEVDVTHYCACAKCCG
;
A
#
# COMPACT_ATOMS: atom_id res chain seq x y z
N LEU A 1 3.91 4.40 -6.85
CA LEU A 1 4.22 5.39 -5.83
C LEU A 1 5.44 5.04 -4.97
N VAL A 2 5.84 3.77 -4.94
CA VAL A 2 7.02 3.31 -4.16
C VAL A 2 8.26 4.13 -4.53
N GLY A 3 8.92 4.69 -3.51
CA GLY A 3 10.09 5.56 -3.66
C GLY A 3 9.81 6.96 -4.25
N LYS A 4 8.54 7.29 -4.55
CA LYS A 4 8.19 8.56 -5.21
C LYS A 4 7.36 9.50 -4.35
N VAL A 5 6.59 8.98 -3.41
CA VAL A 5 5.68 9.76 -2.57
C VAL A 5 6.18 9.76 -1.13
N PRO A 6 6.50 10.93 -0.56
CA PRO A 6 7.00 11.03 0.80
C PRO A 6 5.91 10.77 1.84
N TYR A 7 6.33 10.49 3.06
CA TYR A 7 5.42 10.48 4.20
C TYR A 7 5.10 11.90 4.64
N PHE A 8 3.81 12.18 4.79
CA PHE A 8 3.34 13.46 5.32
C PHE A 8 2.22 13.23 6.32
N TRP A 9 2.42 13.59 7.58
CA TRP A 9 1.42 13.40 8.63
C TRP A 9 0.12 14.16 8.33
N GLY A 10 -1.01 13.44 8.32
CA GLY A 10 -2.30 13.98 7.90
C GLY A 10 -2.45 14.09 6.37
N GLY A 11 -1.48 13.60 5.60
CA GLY A 11 -1.49 13.67 4.14
C GLY A 11 -2.56 12.79 3.51
N LYS A 12 -3.37 13.42 2.66
CA LYS A 12 -4.47 12.80 1.91
C LYS A 12 -4.42 13.31 0.46
N SER A 13 -4.94 12.54 -0.47
CA SER A 13 -5.05 12.96 -1.86
C SER A 13 -6.31 12.42 -2.50
N ALA A 14 -6.84 13.14 -3.48
CA ALA A 14 -7.82 12.62 -4.42
C ALA A 14 -7.23 11.45 -5.23
N PRO A 15 -8.08 10.59 -5.83
CA PRO A 15 -7.62 9.53 -6.74
C PRO A 15 -6.74 10.08 -7.87
N GLY A 16 -5.79 9.26 -8.31
CA GLY A 16 -4.86 9.60 -9.37
C GLY A 16 -3.57 10.30 -8.90
N TRP A 17 -2.74 10.67 -9.86
CA TRP A 17 -1.48 11.37 -9.58
C TRP A 17 -1.76 12.78 -9.05
N ASN A 18 -0.97 13.21 -8.07
CA ASN A 18 -1.06 14.57 -7.54
C ASN A 18 0.29 15.28 -7.75
N ASP A 19 0.29 16.34 -8.54
CA ASP A 19 1.49 17.11 -8.88
C ASP A 19 2.06 17.90 -7.70
N GLU A 20 1.27 18.03 -6.61
CA GLU A 20 1.74 18.70 -5.39
C GLU A 20 2.63 17.80 -4.51
N TRP A 21 2.69 16.49 -4.76
CA TRP A 21 3.60 15.63 -4.02
C TRP A 21 5.05 16.11 -4.17
N ASN A 22 5.82 15.97 -3.10
CA ASN A 22 7.17 16.48 -2.93
C ASN A 22 7.28 18.02 -2.82
N THR A 23 6.19 18.78 -2.94
CA THR A 23 6.25 20.23 -2.69
C THR A 23 6.36 20.51 -1.19
N PRO A 24 7.10 21.56 -0.75
CA PRO A 24 7.19 21.95 0.65
C PRO A 24 5.81 22.36 1.20
N ARG A 25 5.35 21.74 2.28
CA ARG A 25 4.08 22.04 2.92
C ARG A 25 4.19 22.02 4.43
N LEU A 26 3.47 22.90 5.13
CA LEU A 26 3.38 22.91 6.59
C LEU A 26 2.51 21.74 7.06
N VAL A 27 3.03 20.93 8.00
CA VAL A 27 2.25 19.90 8.69
C VAL A 27 1.36 20.56 9.72
N THR A 28 0.05 20.58 9.47
CA THR A 28 -0.95 21.22 10.35
C THR A 28 -1.69 20.22 11.23
N ALA A 29 -1.73 18.94 10.86
CA ALA A 29 -2.38 17.89 11.64
C ALA A 29 -1.66 17.71 12.99
N ALA A 30 -2.42 17.69 14.08
CA ALA A 30 -1.90 17.49 15.43
C ALA A 30 -1.48 16.01 15.66
N GLY A 31 -0.68 15.76 16.70
CA GLY A 31 -0.35 14.40 17.16
C GLY A 31 0.91 13.80 16.55
N SER A 32 1.75 14.58 15.88
CA SER A 32 3.05 14.13 15.38
C SER A 32 4.18 15.04 15.82
N SER A 33 5.38 14.49 15.98
CA SER A 33 6.61 15.28 16.19
C SER A 33 6.94 16.20 15.00
N THR A 34 6.31 15.97 13.84
CA THR A 34 6.48 16.82 12.65
C THR A 34 5.46 17.96 12.57
N THR A 35 4.45 18.00 13.45
CA THR A 35 3.45 19.08 13.48
C THR A 35 4.14 20.45 13.64
N GLY A 36 3.75 21.41 12.81
CA GLY A 36 4.36 22.75 12.78
C GLY A 36 5.66 22.85 11.97
N THR A 37 6.13 21.77 11.34
CA THR A 37 7.31 21.80 10.47
C THR A 37 6.93 21.75 8.98
N ILE A 38 7.79 22.28 8.12
CA ILE A 38 7.65 22.15 6.66
C ILE A 38 8.27 20.83 6.23
N ARG A 39 7.50 20.04 5.48
CA ARG A 39 7.92 18.74 4.95
C ARG A 39 7.50 18.62 3.48
N PRO A 40 8.18 17.75 2.71
CA PRO A 40 7.68 17.38 1.38
C PRO A 40 6.27 16.78 1.50
N TYR A 41 5.30 17.32 0.75
CA TYR A 41 3.92 16.84 0.80
C TYR A 41 3.81 15.43 0.22
N GLY A 42 2.98 14.62 0.86
CA GLY A 42 2.75 13.23 0.48
C GLY A 42 1.56 12.64 1.22
N LEU A 43 1.63 11.38 1.55
CA LEU A 43 0.55 10.62 2.19
C LEU A 43 1.01 10.05 3.54
N ASP A 44 0.12 10.06 4.55
CA ASP A 44 0.30 9.21 5.73
C ASP A 44 -0.12 7.75 5.42
N CYS A 45 0.02 6.85 6.38
CA CYS A 45 -0.28 5.43 6.17
C CYS A 45 -1.73 5.18 5.74
N SER A 46 -2.69 5.79 6.42
CA SER A 46 -4.12 5.66 6.13
C SER A 46 -4.55 6.46 4.91
N GLY A 47 -3.89 7.59 4.63
CA GLY A 47 -4.09 8.35 3.40
C GLY A 47 -3.62 7.59 2.17
N PHE A 48 -2.51 6.86 2.30
CA PHE A 48 -2.03 5.99 1.24
C PHE A 48 -3.00 4.85 0.95
N SER A 49 -3.46 4.12 1.98
CA SER A 49 -4.43 3.04 1.77
C SER A 49 -5.74 3.55 1.17
N THR A 50 -6.31 4.65 1.68
CA THR A 50 -7.50 5.28 1.09
C THR A 50 -7.26 5.66 -0.39
N TRP A 51 -6.11 6.27 -0.69
CA TRP A 51 -5.77 6.66 -2.05
C TRP A 51 -5.68 5.46 -3.00
N VAL A 52 -5.07 4.35 -2.55
CA VAL A 52 -4.95 3.12 -3.36
C VAL A 52 -6.32 2.58 -3.72
N PHE A 53 -7.21 2.39 -2.75
CA PHE A 53 -8.54 1.82 -3.01
C PHE A 53 -9.43 2.75 -3.84
N ASN A 54 -9.40 4.05 -3.56
CA ASN A 54 -10.14 5.02 -4.37
C ASN A 54 -9.63 5.07 -5.82
N THR A 55 -8.30 4.98 -6.02
CA THR A 55 -7.71 5.05 -7.36
C THR A 55 -7.89 3.76 -8.15
N ALA A 56 -7.68 2.61 -7.50
CA ALA A 56 -7.69 1.32 -8.19
C ALA A 56 -9.09 0.79 -8.45
N VAL A 57 -10.01 0.94 -7.50
CA VAL A 57 -11.34 0.31 -7.55
C VAL A 57 -12.50 1.27 -7.24
N GLY A 58 -12.23 2.55 -6.98
CA GLY A 58 -13.26 3.57 -6.70
C GLY A 58 -13.99 3.35 -5.37
N VAL A 59 -13.39 2.66 -4.40
CA VAL A 59 -14.03 2.29 -3.13
C VAL A 59 -13.45 3.08 -1.98
N ASP A 60 -14.32 3.66 -1.16
CA ASP A 60 -13.94 4.26 0.12
C ASP A 60 -13.90 3.16 1.20
N ILE A 61 -12.72 2.93 1.75
CA ILE A 61 -12.48 1.97 2.84
C ILE A 61 -12.55 2.61 4.24
N GLY A 62 -12.85 3.90 4.32
CA GLY A 62 -12.94 4.67 5.56
C GLY A 62 -11.77 5.63 5.78
N ALA A 63 -12.00 6.61 6.65
CA ALA A 63 -11.04 7.66 6.95
C ALA A 63 -10.18 7.30 8.18
N GLY A 64 -8.86 7.38 8.02
CA GLY A 64 -7.92 7.05 9.10
C GLY A 64 -7.92 5.56 9.45
N THR A 65 -6.95 5.13 10.25
CA THR A 65 -6.89 3.75 10.75
C THR A 65 -8.13 3.38 11.56
N SER A 66 -8.66 4.33 12.35
CA SER A 66 -9.87 4.16 13.18
C SER A 66 -11.16 3.98 12.37
N GLY A 67 -11.22 4.51 11.15
CA GLY A 67 -12.34 4.29 10.22
C GLY A 67 -12.16 3.02 9.38
N GLN A 68 -10.95 2.74 8.93
CA GLN A 68 -10.65 1.59 8.07
C GLN A 68 -10.79 0.24 8.81
N TYR A 69 -10.37 0.18 10.07
CA TYR A 69 -10.43 -1.06 10.84
C TYR A 69 -11.85 -1.59 11.02
N PRO A 70 -12.85 -0.83 11.51
CA PRO A 70 -14.24 -1.30 11.64
C PRO A 70 -14.90 -1.57 10.28
N ASN A 71 -14.43 -0.93 9.20
CA ASN A 71 -14.91 -1.17 7.83
C ASN A 71 -14.26 -2.40 7.18
N SER A 72 -13.62 -3.24 7.94
CA SER A 72 -12.98 -4.48 7.49
C SER A 72 -13.38 -5.66 8.37
N VAL A 73 -13.16 -6.88 7.88
CA VAL A 73 -13.37 -8.15 8.61
C VAL A 73 -12.04 -8.85 8.82
N ALA A 74 -11.92 -9.62 9.91
CA ALA A 74 -10.72 -10.40 10.17
C ALA A 74 -10.53 -11.49 9.10
N VAL A 75 -9.28 -11.72 8.70
CA VAL A 75 -8.89 -12.83 7.82
C VAL A 75 -7.74 -13.59 8.47
N SER A 76 -7.63 -14.88 8.17
CA SER A 76 -6.49 -15.69 8.62
C SER A 76 -5.27 -15.43 7.71
N ALA A 77 -4.09 -15.73 8.22
CA ALA A 77 -2.85 -15.58 7.48
C ALA A 77 -2.76 -16.46 6.21
N SER A 78 -3.50 -17.58 6.21
CA SER A 78 -3.60 -18.50 5.05
C SER A 78 -4.59 -18.05 3.99
N GLU A 79 -5.45 -17.06 4.31
CA GLU A 79 -6.48 -16.54 3.41
C GLU A 79 -6.15 -15.15 2.86
N LEU A 80 -4.94 -14.65 3.14
CA LEU A 80 -4.51 -13.34 2.65
C LEU A 80 -4.54 -13.26 1.12
N LEU A 81 -5.16 -12.20 0.63
CA LEU A 81 -5.18 -11.82 -0.79
C LEU A 81 -4.55 -10.43 -0.95
N PRO A 82 -3.85 -10.16 -2.06
CA PRO A 82 -3.39 -8.81 -2.37
C PRO A 82 -4.52 -7.79 -2.25
N GLY A 83 -4.29 -6.72 -1.49
CA GLY A 83 -5.31 -5.75 -1.11
C GLY A 83 -5.83 -5.92 0.33
N ASP A 84 -5.61 -7.04 1.00
CA ASP A 84 -5.92 -7.13 2.43
C ASP A 84 -5.05 -6.16 3.25
N LEU A 85 -5.56 -5.73 4.40
CA LEU A 85 -4.93 -4.74 5.26
C LEU A 85 -4.28 -5.42 6.47
N GLY A 86 -3.13 -4.90 6.86
CA GLY A 86 -2.48 -5.20 8.13
C GLY A 86 -2.50 -3.98 9.03
N PHE A 87 -3.04 -4.10 10.23
CA PHE A 87 -3.06 -3.02 11.22
C PHE A 87 -2.11 -3.31 12.38
N LEU A 88 -1.22 -2.36 12.65
CA LEU A 88 -0.37 -2.36 13.84
C LEU A 88 -1.07 -1.57 14.94
N ALA A 89 -1.25 -2.18 16.11
CA ALA A 89 -1.84 -1.51 17.27
C ALA A 89 -0.90 -0.45 17.84
N GLU A 90 -1.47 0.56 18.52
CA GLU A 90 -0.72 1.42 19.43
C GLU A 90 -0.14 0.59 20.59
N SER A 91 1.00 1.00 21.11
CA SER A 91 1.69 0.27 22.18
C SER A 91 0.90 0.23 23.49
N ASP A 92 0.01 1.18 23.71
CA ASP A 92 -0.87 1.28 24.88
C ASP A 92 -2.25 0.63 24.65
N GLY A 93 -2.48 0.07 23.45
CA GLY A 93 -3.75 -0.54 23.07
C GLY A 93 -4.89 0.44 22.80
N SER A 94 -4.62 1.73 22.74
CA SER A 94 -5.66 2.78 22.57
C SER A 94 -6.26 2.83 21.16
N GLY A 95 -5.60 2.19 20.17
CA GLY A 95 -6.04 2.22 18.79
C GLY A 95 -5.05 1.58 17.81
N TRP A 96 -5.02 2.10 16.59
CA TRP A 96 -4.21 1.60 15.49
C TRP A 96 -3.19 2.64 15.03
N ASN A 97 -1.93 2.34 15.25
CA ASN A 97 -0.79 3.19 14.92
C ASN A 97 -0.54 3.27 13.40
N HIS A 98 -0.68 2.14 12.74
CA HIS A 98 -0.26 2.02 11.35
C HIS A 98 -1.15 1.07 10.55
N VAL A 99 -1.22 1.28 9.22
CA VAL A 99 -1.91 0.40 8.28
C VAL A 99 -1.03 0.16 7.07
N LEU A 100 -1.03 -1.10 6.62
CA LEU A 100 -0.31 -1.60 5.47
C LEU A 100 -1.29 -2.31 4.54
N ILE A 101 -0.95 -2.41 3.25
CA ILE A 101 -1.69 -3.19 2.26
C ILE A 101 -0.83 -4.40 1.89
N PHE A 102 -1.40 -5.61 1.99
CA PHE A 102 -0.73 -6.81 1.54
C PHE A 102 -0.56 -6.79 0.02
N ALA A 103 0.67 -6.95 -0.45
CA ALA A 103 1.03 -6.86 -1.86
C ALA A 103 1.32 -8.23 -2.51
N GLY A 104 1.25 -9.32 -1.72
CA GLY A 104 1.59 -10.65 -2.17
C GLY A 104 2.83 -11.22 -1.48
N TYR A 105 3.47 -12.18 -2.13
CA TYR A 105 4.65 -12.85 -1.61
C TYR A 105 5.89 -12.49 -2.42
N GLY A 106 7.01 -12.32 -1.76
CA GLY A 106 8.32 -12.13 -2.36
C GLY A 106 8.92 -13.44 -2.89
N GLU A 107 10.12 -13.33 -3.47
CA GLU A 107 10.80 -14.47 -4.11
C GLU A 107 11.11 -15.63 -3.15
N ASN A 108 11.31 -15.34 -1.86
CA ASN A 108 11.58 -16.34 -0.83
C ASN A 108 10.32 -16.75 -0.05
N GLY A 109 9.13 -16.36 -0.53
CA GLY A 109 7.86 -16.65 0.12
C GLY A 109 7.51 -15.75 1.32
N GLU A 110 8.29 -14.71 1.57
CA GLU A 110 7.99 -13.70 2.58
C GLU A 110 6.78 -12.85 2.17
N ARG A 111 5.98 -12.42 3.14
CA ARG A 111 4.84 -11.54 2.87
C ARG A 111 5.33 -10.11 2.64
N MET A 112 4.96 -9.56 1.50
CA MET A 112 5.30 -8.21 1.10
C MET A 112 4.15 -7.25 1.36
N TRP A 113 4.48 -6.10 1.93
CA TRP A 113 3.52 -5.08 2.31
C TRP A 113 3.90 -3.74 1.69
N VAL A 114 2.93 -3.06 1.10
CA VAL A 114 3.10 -1.68 0.62
C VAL A 114 2.41 -0.72 1.57
N HIS A 115 3.13 0.31 2.00
CA HIS A 115 2.61 1.30 2.96
C HIS A 115 3.40 2.61 2.89
N SER A 116 2.82 3.69 3.42
CA SER A 116 3.55 4.92 3.65
C SER A 116 4.10 4.94 5.07
N SER A 117 5.42 4.91 5.19
CA SER A 117 6.17 4.82 6.45
C SER A 117 6.85 6.13 6.80
N GLY A 118 6.80 6.52 8.06
CA GLY A 118 7.47 7.72 8.56
C GLY A 118 8.97 7.70 8.22
N GLY A 119 9.46 8.79 7.59
CA GLY A 119 10.86 8.93 7.19
C GLY A 119 11.26 8.30 5.86
N GLN A 120 10.48 7.35 5.32
CA GLN A 120 10.79 6.63 4.07
C GLN A 120 9.77 6.91 2.95
N GLY A 121 8.56 7.40 3.29
CA GLY A 121 7.48 7.55 2.33
C GLY A 121 6.85 6.21 1.94
N VAL A 122 6.35 6.12 0.71
CA VAL A 122 5.74 4.88 0.21
C VAL A 122 6.82 3.86 -0.12
N ILE A 123 6.78 2.73 0.60
CA ILE A 123 7.73 1.62 0.45
C ILE A 123 7.01 0.28 0.27
N LEU A 124 7.73 -0.70 -0.28
CA LEU A 124 7.35 -2.10 -0.36
C LEU A 124 8.40 -2.92 0.38
N ASN A 125 8.02 -3.63 1.42
CA ASN A 125 8.94 -4.45 2.22
C ASN A 125 8.20 -5.58 2.96
N SER A 126 8.97 -6.42 3.65
CA SER A 126 8.49 -7.35 4.68
C SER A 126 8.92 -6.79 6.04
N PRO A 127 8.02 -6.11 6.80
CA PRO A 127 8.42 -5.44 8.02
C PRO A 127 8.66 -6.45 9.16
N SER A 128 9.66 -6.18 10.01
CA SER A 128 10.01 -7.06 11.14
C SER A 128 8.89 -7.26 12.16
N TYR A 129 7.91 -6.36 12.20
CA TYR A 129 6.72 -6.42 13.07
C TYR A 129 5.52 -7.11 12.38
N GLU A 130 5.69 -7.73 11.24
CA GLU A 130 4.63 -8.36 10.44
C GLU A 130 3.77 -9.33 11.26
N ALA A 131 4.40 -10.13 12.12
CA ALA A 131 3.71 -11.09 12.99
C ALA A 131 2.75 -10.44 14.02
N SER A 132 2.87 -9.14 14.26
CA SER A 132 2.01 -8.37 15.18
C SER A 132 0.83 -7.69 14.48
N LEU A 133 0.69 -7.86 13.17
CA LEU A 133 -0.38 -7.21 12.40
C LEU A 133 -1.72 -7.93 12.63
N SER A 134 -2.77 -7.13 12.87
CA SER A 134 -4.15 -7.60 12.75
C SER A 134 -4.55 -7.62 11.28
N LEU A 135 -4.77 -8.81 10.73
CA LEU A 135 -5.04 -9.02 9.30
C LEU A 135 -6.53 -8.83 9.02
N ARG A 136 -6.85 -7.99 8.05
CA ARG A 136 -8.23 -7.56 7.79
C ARG A 136 -8.50 -7.40 6.29
N ARG A 137 -9.73 -7.74 5.86
CA ARG A 137 -10.22 -7.53 4.49
C ARG A 137 -11.25 -6.40 4.47
N PRO A 138 -11.10 -5.38 3.61
CA PRO A 138 -12.11 -4.33 3.46
C PRO A 138 -13.46 -4.92 3.03
N LYS A 139 -14.56 -4.50 3.71
CA LYS A 139 -15.91 -5.05 3.47
C LYS A 139 -16.50 -4.69 2.11
N ASN A 140 -16.16 -3.50 1.61
CA ASN A 140 -16.79 -2.93 0.42
C ASN A 140 -15.98 -3.15 -0.86
N VAL A 141 -14.94 -3.99 -0.81
CA VAL A 141 -14.10 -4.32 -1.96
C VAL A 141 -14.46 -5.72 -2.45
N ASP A 142 -14.78 -5.83 -3.71
CA ASP A 142 -14.96 -7.13 -4.37
C ASP A 142 -13.61 -7.61 -4.88
N PHE A 143 -13.01 -8.55 -4.17
CA PHE A 143 -11.72 -9.17 -4.52
C PHE A 143 -11.82 -10.12 -5.72
N ASN A 144 -13.03 -10.43 -6.21
CA ASN A 144 -13.25 -11.24 -7.39
C ASN A 144 -13.62 -10.39 -8.62
N ALA A 145 -13.81 -9.08 -8.44
CA ALA A 145 -14.08 -8.19 -9.55
C ALA A 145 -12.87 -8.14 -10.51
N PRO A 146 -13.09 -8.17 -11.83
CA PRO A 146 -12.01 -7.94 -12.78
C PRO A 146 -11.41 -6.56 -12.53
N VAL A 147 -10.07 -6.49 -12.47
CA VAL A 147 -9.36 -5.21 -12.30
C VAL A 147 -9.72 -4.31 -13.50
N PRO A 148 -10.17 -3.06 -13.26
CA PRO A 148 -10.41 -2.13 -14.35
C PRO A 148 -9.14 -1.97 -15.20
N GLY A 149 -9.18 -2.40 -16.45
CA GLY A 149 -8.04 -2.45 -17.36
C GLY A 149 -7.59 -3.87 -17.72
N ASP A 150 -8.05 -4.90 -17.02
CA ASP A 150 -7.80 -6.32 -17.34
C ASP A 150 -8.76 -6.89 -18.42
N THR A 151 -9.60 -6.08 -19.01
CA THR A 151 -10.16 -6.38 -20.33
C THR A 151 -9.04 -6.19 -21.35
N LEU A 152 -8.10 -7.12 -21.36
CA LEU A 152 -7.36 -7.40 -22.57
C LEU A 152 -8.42 -7.65 -23.62
N GLY A 153 -8.63 -6.67 -24.50
CA GLY A 153 -9.43 -6.87 -25.70
C GLY A 153 -8.95 -8.15 -26.39
N THR A 154 -9.83 -8.81 -27.12
CA THR A 154 -9.47 -10.02 -27.90
C THR A 154 -8.09 -9.79 -28.52
N PRO A 155 -7.09 -10.66 -28.26
CA PRO A 155 -5.74 -10.45 -28.78
C PRO A 155 -5.81 -10.27 -30.28
N ILE A 156 -5.38 -9.13 -30.78
CA ILE A 156 -5.32 -8.85 -32.23
C ILE A 156 -4.18 -9.62 -32.89
N SER A 157 -3.23 -10.12 -32.09
CA SER A 157 -2.17 -11.04 -32.53
C SER A 157 -1.55 -11.73 -31.32
N THR A 158 -1.19 -13.00 -31.45
CA THR A 158 -0.28 -13.72 -30.55
C THR A 158 1.13 -13.51 -31.03
N LEU A 159 1.99 -12.93 -30.16
CA LEU A 159 3.43 -12.92 -30.39
C LEU A 159 4.01 -14.14 -29.69
N GLU A 160 4.57 -15.09 -30.45
CA GLU A 160 5.41 -16.13 -29.88
C GLU A 160 6.74 -15.48 -29.48
N VAL A 161 6.99 -15.40 -28.18
CA VAL A 161 8.25 -14.89 -27.64
C VAL A 161 9.04 -16.11 -27.16
N ASP A 162 10.16 -16.40 -27.79
CA ASP A 162 11.16 -17.31 -27.23
C ASP A 162 11.74 -16.68 -25.97
N VAL A 163 11.29 -17.16 -24.81
CA VAL A 163 11.87 -16.78 -23.53
C VAL A 163 13.20 -17.50 -23.39
N THR A 164 14.27 -16.86 -23.84
CA THR A 164 15.61 -17.34 -23.51
C THR A 164 15.84 -17.12 -22.01
N HIS A 165 16.06 -18.21 -21.29
CA HIS A 165 16.47 -18.18 -19.90
C HIS A 165 17.81 -17.48 -19.78
N TYR A 166 17.80 -16.26 -19.24
CA TYR A 166 19.03 -15.60 -18.76
C TYR A 166 19.45 -16.29 -17.45
N CYS A 167 20.43 -17.13 -17.50
CA CYS A 167 21.10 -17.55 -16.28
C CYS A 167 22.25 -16.54 -15.99
N ALA A 168 22.33 -16.05 -14.75
CA ALA A 168 23.43 -15.23 -14.28
C ALA A 168 24.72 -16.10 -14.05
N CYS A 169 25.04 -16.98 -15.00
CA CYS A 169 26.26 -17.79 -14.89
C CYS A 169 27.34 -17.23 -15.80
N ALA A 170 28.60 -17.37 -15.38
CA ALA A 170 29.79 -16.88 -16.10
C ALA A 170 29.91 -17.39 -17.54
N LYS A 171 29.12 -18.41 -17.91
CA LYS A 171 29.10 -19.02 -19.24
C LYS A 171 28.20 -18.28 -20.25
N CYS A 172 27.25 -17.47 -19.75
CA CYS A 172 26.30 -16.69 -20.59
C CYS A 172 26.61 -15.20 -20.62
N CYS A 173 27.47 -14.71 -19.73
CA CYS A 173 27.86 -13.31 -19.60
C CYS A 173 29.36 -13.07 -19.83
N GLY A 174 30.05 -13.99 -20.46
CA GLY A 174 31.47 -13.86 -20.86
C GLY A 174 31.68 -12.99 -22.10
#